data_e61b80887a7d9718c16d7cfbd17c797d
#
_entry.id   e61b80887a7d9718c16d7cfbd17c797d
#
_cell.length_a   1.000
_cell.length_b   1.000
_cell.length_c   1.000
_cell.angle_alpha   90.00
_cell.angle_beta   90.00
_cell.angle_gamma   90.00
#
_symmetry.space_group_name_H-M   'P 1'
#
loop_
_entity.id
_entity.type
_entity.pdbx_description
1 polymer ?
#
loop_
_entity_poly.entity_id
_entity_poly.type
_entity_poly.pdbx_seq_one_letter_code
_entity_poly.pdbx_strand_id
1 'polypeptide(L)'
;MQKNVRKYIIALLGVLWVPMSVQAVDFDTDWAQFGRYAKANAELTENPDVVFMGNSITDFWVWKMPEFWEAHPRFVDRGISGQTTCEMLVRFRQDVIDLHPKVVVILAGINDIAHNNGAISLEHVMGNIQSMIELARLNKIKVAVCSVLPCDRFAWQEKVKPAPLVRRLNDMIKAYVEARRDKNVIYVDYYTAMANENGGLPANLSTDGCHPDPAGYQIMQTIITQALHPWVK
;
A
#
# COMPACT_ATOMS: atom_id res chain seq x y z
N MET A 1 1.51 -45.62 76.45
CA MET A 1 1.63 -45.63 74.97
C MET A 1 0.71 -44.54 74.45
N GLN A 2 1.25 -43.35 74.20
CA GLN A 2 0.47 -42.23 73.60
C GLN A 2 0.80 -42.18 72.10
N LYS A 3 -0.25 -42.32 71.25
CA LYS A 3 -0.16 -42.16 69.84
C LYS A 3 -0.36 -40.68 69.46
N ASN A 4 0.68 -40.03 68.98
CA ASN A 4 0.61 -38.69 68.42
C ASN A 4 -0.05 -38.74 67.05
N VAL A 5 -1.24 -38.15 66.90
CA VAL A 5 -1.90 -37.90 65.63
C VAL A 5 -1.48 -36.52 65.15
N ARG A 6 -0.61 -36.46 64.14
CA ARG A 6 -0.27 -35.23 63.41
C ARG A 6 -1.46 -34.82 62.54
N LYS A 7 -2.10 -33.70 62.85
CA LYS A 7 -3.09 -33.04 62.00
C LYS A 7 -2.38 -32.31 60.89
N TYR A 8 -2.54 -32.74 59.65
CA TYR A 8 -2.13 -31.96 58.47
C TYR A 8 -3.19 -30.95 58.15
N ILE A 9 -2.87 -29.65 58.26
CA ILE A 9 -3.67 -28.55 57.79
C ILE A 9 -3.39 -28.42 56.29
N ILE A 10 -4.35 -28.82 55.44
CA ILE A 10 -4.32 -28.55 53.99
C ILE A 10 -4.85 -27.14 53.83
N ALA A 11 -3.91 -26.20 53.56
CA ALA A 11 -4.29 -24.84 53.12
C ALA A 11 -4.77 -24.91 51.67
N LEU A 12 -6.11 -24.81 51.47
CA LEU A 12 -6.66 -24.56 50.17
C LEU A 12 -6.33 -23.14 49.72
N LEU A 13 -5.31 -22.99 48.87
CA LEU A 13 -5.10 -21.77 48.10
C LEU A 13 -6.25 -21.63 47.09
N GLY A 14 -7.27 -20.85 47.47
CA GLY A 14 -8.29 -20.42 46.54
C GLY A 14 -7.66 -19.52 45.45
N VAL A 15 -7.49 -20.05 44.27
CA VAL A 15 -7.18 -19.25 43.10
C VAL A 15 -8.42 -18.40 42.83
N LEU A 16 -8.37 -17.13 43.20
CA LEU A 16 -9.34 -16.13 42.77
C LEU A 16 -9.21 -15.98 41.26
N TRP A 17 -10.08 -16.63 40.54
CA TRP A 17 -10.26 -16.40 39.10
C TRP A 17 -10.93 -15.04 38.94
N VAL A 18 -10.10 -13.99 38.71
CA VAL A 18 -10.58 -12.68 38.27
C VAL A 18 -10.98 -12.88 36.82
N PRO A 19 -12.25 -12.78 36.44
CA PRO A 19 -12.59 -12.76 35.03
C PRO A 19 -11.95 -11.51 34.43
N MET A 20 -10.90 -11.68 33.65
CA MET A 20 -10.48 -10.64 32.73
C MET A 20 -11.64 -10.44 31.77
N SER A 21 -12.41 -9.37 31.98
CA SER A 21 -13.30 -8.87 30.95
C SER A 21 -12.41 -8.47 29.79
N VAL A 22 -12.29 -9.32 28.78
CA VAL A 22 -11.85 -8.93 27.47
C VAL A 22 -12.87 -7.89 27.03
N GLN A 23 -12.54 -6.63 27.21
CA GLN A 23 -13.31 -5.56 26.59
C GLN A 23 -13.34 -5.89 25.11
N ALA A 24 -14.52 -6.17 24.57
CA ALA A 24 -14.69 -6.32 23.13
C ALA A 24 -14.10 -5.06 22.49
N VAL A 25 -13.05 -5.24 21.70
CA VAL A 25 -12.52 -4.15 20.91
C VAL A 25 -13.68 -3.70 20.04
N ASP A 26 -14.06 -2.44 20.19
CA ASP A 26 -15.08 -1.84 19.34
C ASP A 26 -14.52 -1.81 17.92
N PHE A 27 -14.92 -2.79 17.11
CA PHE A 27 -14.51 -2.92 15.71
C PHE A 27 -15.22 -1.93 14.78
N ASP A 28 -15.95 -0.95 15.30
CA ASP A 28 -16.58 0.09 14.50
C ASP A 28 -15.54 1.06 13.84
N THR A 29 -14.27 0.94 14.17
CA THR A 29 -13.19 1.70 13.53
C THR A 29 -12.28 0.79 12.71
N ASP A 30 -12.67 0.56 11.46
CA ASP A 30 -11.83 -0.12 10.45
C ASP A 30 -10.75 0.85 9.94
N TRP A 31 -9.72 1.12 10.76
CA TRP A 31 -8.69 2.12 10.47
C TRP A 31 -7.89 1.83 9.19
N ALA A 32 -7.70 0.55 8.84
CA ALA A 32 -7.04 0.13 7.61
C ALA A 32 -8.01 -0.01 6.43
N GLN A 33 -9.31 0.23 6.67
CA GLN A 33 -10.39 0.17 5.69
C GLN A 33 -10.49 -1.18 4.96
N PHE A 34 -10.41 -2.29 5.70
CA PHE A 34 -10.63 -3.64 5.18
C PHE A 34 -12.00 -3.81 4.52
N GLY A 35 -13.01 -3.09 5.02
CA GLY A 35 -14.36 -3.10 4.47
C GLY A 35 -14.47 -2.46 3.08
N ARG A 36 -13.54 -1.58 2.69
CA ARG A 36 -13.62 -0.76 1.46
C ARG A 36 -13.82 -1.62 0.20
N TYR A 37 -13.06 -2.69 0.07
CA TYR A 37 -13.09 -3.57 -1.09
C TYR A 37 -13.60 -4.98 -0.81
N ALA A 38 -14.03 -5.29 0.44
CA ALA A 38 -14.44 -6.64 0.83
C ALA A 38 -15.56 -7.20 -0.07
N LYS A 39 -16.59 -6.39 -0.36
CA LYS A 39 -17.67 -6.77 -1.27
C LYS A 39 -17.17 -6.98 -2.70
N ALA A 40 -16.43 -6.01 -3.24
CA ALA A 40 -15.90 -6.09 -4.60
C ALA A 40 -14.93 -7.27 -4.78
N ASN A 41 -14.15 -7.60 -3.74
CA ASN A 41 -13.28 -8.78 -3.73
C ASN A 41 -14.09 -10.08 -3.80
N ALA A 42 -15.18 -10.17 -3.04
CA ALA A 42 -16.04 -11.34 -3.01
C ALA A 42 -16.86 -11.53 -4.31
N GLU A 43 -17.12 -10.48 -5.04
CA GLU A 43 -17.88 -10.49 -6.31
C GLU A 43 -17.01 -10.81 -7.54
N LEU A 44 -15.68 -10.90 -7.40
CA LEU A 44 -14.81 -11.31 -8.50
C LEU A 44 -15.09 -12.76 -8.90
N THR A 45 -15.48 -12.96 -10.16
CA THR A 45 -15.75 -14.29 -10.73
C THR A 45 -14.50 -14.95 -11.30
N GLU A 46 -13.45 -14.17 -11.58
CA GLU A 46 -12.18 -14.62 -12.09
C GLU A 46 -11.02 -13.88 -11.38
N ASN A 47 -9.86 -14.53 -11.33
CA ASN A 47 -8.64 -13.87 -10.81
C ASN A 47 -8.28 -12.69 -11.71
N PRO A 48 -8.01 -11.50 -11.16
CA PRO A 48 -7.59 -10.35 -11.96
C PRO A 48 -6.23 -10.60 -12.63
N ASP A 49 -6.01 -9.98 -13.78
CA ASP A 49 -4.67 -9.98 -14.38
C ASP A 49 -3.75 -9.04 -13.60
N VAL A 50 -4.25 -7.87 -13.20
CA VAL A 50 -3.49 -6.86 -12.49
C VAL A 50 -4.31 -6.27 -11.34
N VAL A 51 -3.68 -6.19 -10.16
CA VAL A 51 -4.18 -5.41 -9.03
C VAL A 51 -3.35 -4.13 -8.91
N PHE A 52 -4.00 -2.98 -8.87
CA PHE A 52 -3.36 -1.69 -8.60
C PHE A 52 -3.53 -1.35 -7.12
N MET A 53 -2.48 -1.59 -6.32
CA MET A 53 -2.43 -1.25 -4.91
C MET A 53 -1.86 0.16 -4.74
N GLY A 54 -2.62 1.05 -4.09
CA GLY A 54 -2.19 2.42 -3.92
C GLY A 54 -3.04 3.27 -2.98
N ASN A 55 -2.89 4.57 -3.11
CA ASN A 55 -3.61 5.60 -2.36
C ASN A 55 -4.61 6.38 -3.25
N SER A 56 -4.84 7.67 -2.95
CA SER A 56 -5.72 8.54 -3.74
C SER A 56 -5.35 8.63 -5.22
N ILE A 57 -4.06 8.57 -5.56
CA ILE A 57 -3.61 8.61 -6.95
C ILE A 57 -4.12 7.39 -7.72
N THR A 58 -4.20 6.23 -7.08
CA THR A 58 -4.76 5.02 -7.67
C THR A 58 -6.30 5.05 -7.62
N ASP A 59 -6.90 5.38 -6.47
CA ASP A 59 -8.35 5.50 -6.24
C ASP A 59 -9.02 6.47 -7.25
N PHE A 60 -8.39 7.62 -7.51
CA PHE A 60 -8.93 8.62 -8.44
C PHE A 60 -8.81 8.23 -9.91
N TRP A 61 -7.91 7.32 -10.24
CA TRP A 61 -7.68 6.92 -11.63
C TRP A 61 -8.94 6.32 -12.27
N VAL A 62 -9.72 5.55 -11.52
CA VAL A 62 -10.93 4.90 -12.03
C VAL A 62 -11.95 5.91 -12.57
N TRP A 63 -12.21 6.97 -11.85
CA TRP A 63 -13.22 7.95 -12.27
C TRP A 63 -12.65 9.08 -13.13
N LYS A 64 -11.34 9.32 -13.10
CA LYS A 64 -10.69 10.30 -13.99
C LYS A 64 -10.41 9.73 -15.38
N MET A 65 -10.25 8.42 -15.52
CA MET A 65 -9.91 7.74 -16.76
C MET A 65 -10.69 6.43 -16.89
N PRO A 66 -12.02 6.44 -16.90
CA PRO A 66 -12.85 5.23 -16.93
C PRO A 66 -12.55 4.36 -18.15
N GLU A 67 -12.23 4.94 -19.31
CA GLU A 67 -11.95 4.21 -20.56
C GLU A 67 -10.72 3.29 -20.44
N PHE A 68 -9.75 3.67 -19.59
CA PHE A 68 -8.59 2.80 -19.33
C PHE A 68 -9.02 1.49 -18.64
N TRP A 69 -9.92 1.58 -17.67
CA TRP A 69 -10.41 0.42 -16.93
C TRP A 69 -11.40 -0.42 -17.74
N GLU A 70 -12.24 0.22 -18.53
CA GLU A 70 -13.14 -0.46 -19.48
C GLU A 70 -12.38 -1.25 -20.55
N ALA A 71 -11.25 -0.71 -21.04
CA ALA A 71 -10.36 -1.40 -21.96
C ALA A 71 -9.59 -2.58 -21.33
N HIS A 72 -9.51 -2.63 -19.99
CA HIS A 72 -8.79 -3.65 -19.25
C HIS A 72 -9.66 -4.27 -18.15
N PRO A 73 -10.73 -5.02 -18.50
CA PRO A 73 -11.74 -5.47 -17.53
C PRO A 73 -11.22 -6.42 -16.46
N ARG A 74 -9.99 -6.94 -16.61
CA ARG A 74 -9.31 -7.77 -15.62
C ARG A 74 -8.25 -7.02 -14.81
N PHE A 75 -8.22 -5.69 -14.93
CA PHE A 75 -7.47 -4.82 -14.02
C PHE A 75 -8.40 -4.36 -12.91
N VAL A 76 -7.95 -4.43 -11.68
CA VAL A 76 -8.74 -3.99 -10.53
C VAL A 76 -8.00 -2.94 -9.72
N ASP A 77 -8.72 -1.87 -9.41
CA ASP A 77 -8.25 -0.83 -8.51
C ASP A 77 -8.42 -1.26 -7.04
N ARG A 78 -7.36 -1.06 -6.26
CA ARG A 78 -7.32 -1.20 -4.81
C ARG A 78 -6.62 0.00 -4.18
N GLY A 79 -6.86 1.18 -4.75
CA GLY A 79 -6.48 2.47 -4.18
C GLY A 79 -7.39 2.89 -3.04
N ILE A 80 -6.84 3.44 -1.98
CA ILE A 80 -7.63 4.05 -0.90
C ILE A 80 -7.02 5.41 -0.56
N SER A 81 -7.81 6.46 -0.76
CA SER A 81 -7.38 7.85 -0.53
C SER A 81 -6.85 8.06 0.88
N GLY A 82 -5.72 8.76 1.00
CA GLY A 82 -5.11 9.11 2.28
C GLY A 82 -4.21 8.05 2.90
N GLN A 83 -4.28 6.79 2.45
CA GLN A 83 -3.51 5.70 3.05
C GLN A 83 -2.00 5.83 2.87
N THR A 84 -1.30 5.46 3.93
CA THR A 84 0.15 5.28 4.01
C THR A 84 0.56 3.84 3.70
N THR A 85 1.85 3.59 3.60
CA THR A 85 2.39 2.24 3.37
C THR A 85 2.04 1.26 4.49
N CYS A 86 1.84 1.74 5.74
CA CYS A 86 1.44 0.89 6.88
C CYS A 86 0.06 0.29 6.66
N GLU A 87 -0.92 1.09 6.28
CA GLU A 87 -2.29 0.64 6.02
C GLU A 87 -2.34 -0.27 4.80
N MET A 88 -1.62 0.08 3.72
CA MET A 88 -1.52 -0.76 2.53
C MET A 88 -0.94 -2.15 2.84
N LEU A 89 0.12 -2.21 3.66
CA LEU A 89 0.75 -3.47 4.07
C LEU A 89 -0.22 -4.36 4.85
N VAL A 90 -0.99 -3.78 5.77
CA VAL A 90 -1.94 -4.54 6.60
C VAL A 90 -3.05 -5.17 5.74
N ARG A 91 -3.61 -4.44 4.77
CA ARG A 91 -4.66 -4.95 3.88
C ARG A 91 -4.14 -5.69 2.64
N PHE A 92 -2.83 -5.79 2.46
CA PHE A 92 -2.21 -6.38 1.27
C PHE A 92 -2.61 -7.83 1.02
N ARG A 93 -2.83 -8.60 2.10
CA ARG A 93 -3.31 -9.98 1.94
C ARG A 93 -4.69 -10.03 1.30
N GLN A 94 -5.68 -9.34 1.89
CA GLN A 94 -7.06 -9.35 1.44
C GLN A 94 -7.23 -8.76 0.03
N ASP A 95 -6.54 -7.64 -0.24
CA ASP A 95 -6.78 -6.85 -1.44
C ASP A 95 -5.83 -7.19 -2.61
N VAL A 96 -4.83 -8.05 -2.37
CA VAL A 96 -3.88 -8.49 -3.41
C VAL A 96 -3.70 -10.00 -3.40
N ILE A 97 -3.18 -10.57 -2.29
CA ILE A 97 -2.74 -11.97 -2.28
C ILE A 97 -3.90 -12.92 -2.50
N ASP A 98 -5.01 -12.71 -1.79
CA ASP A 98 -6.17 -13.60 -1.82
C ASP A 98 -6.98 -13.48 -3.14
N LEU A 99 -6.69 -12.45 -3.96
CA LEU A 99 -7.25 -12.31 -5.31
C LEU A 99 -6.45 -13.08 -6.38
N HIS A 100 -5.27 -13.59 -6.03
CA HIS A 100 -4.39 -14.36 -6.91
C HIS A 100 -4.10 -13.72 -8.28
N PRO A 101 -3.73 -12.42 -8.36
CA PRO A 101 -3.45 -11.76 -9.62
C PRO A 101 -2.16 -12.28 -10.27
N LYS A 102 -2.00 -12.06 -11.57
CA LYS A 102 -0.73 -12.28 -12.25
C LYS A 102 0.32 -11.25 -11.84
N VAL A 103 -0.12 -9.99 -11.64
CA VAL A 103 0.73 -8.83 -11.35
C VAL A 103 0.08 -7.96 -10.29
N VAL A 104 0.89 -7.39 -9.40
CA VAL A 104 0.52 -6.24 -8.59
C VAL A 104 1.35 -5.02 -9.00
N VAL A 105 0.66 -3.89 -9.20
CA VAL A 105 1.26 -2.56 -9.35
C VAL A 105 1.20 -1.88 -7.99
N ILE A 106 2.34 -1.42 -7.47
CA ILE A 106 2.42 -0.75 -6.15
C ILE A 106 2.83 0.70 -6.36
N LEU A 107 1.96 1.64 -6.00
CA LEU A 107 2.22 3.08 -5.98
C LEU A 107 1.97 3.61 -4.58
N ALA A 108 3.02 3.82 -3.79
CA ALA A 108 2.93 4.09 -2.36
C ALA A 108 4.05 5.01 -1.86
N GLY A 109 3.82 5.73 -0.76
CA GLY A 109 4.82 6.50 -0.05
C GLY A 109 4.57 8.01 0.02
N ILE A 110 3.74 8.60 -0.85
CA ILE A 110 3.51 10.06 -0.82
C ILE A 110 2.81 10.50 0.47
N ASN A 111 1.85 9.73 0.98
CA ASN A 111 1.12 10.03 2.20
C ASN A 111 1.95 9.81 3.47
N ASP A 112 2.93 8.91 3.41
CA ASP A 112 3.94 8.73 4.45
C ASP A 112 4.82 9.99 4.53
N ILE A 113 5.28 10.51 3.38
CA ILE A 113 6.03 11.76 3.28
C ILE A 113 5.20 12.95 3.77
N ALA A 114 3.89 12.94 3.51
CA ALA A 114 2.96 13.96 4.01
C ALA A 114 2.62 13.81 5.50
N HIS A 115 3.09 12.77 6.17
CA HIS A 115 2.81 12.45 7.57
C HIS A 115 1.31 12.24 7.89
N ASN A 116 0.54 11.68 6.96
CA ASN A 116 -0.91 11.52 7.14
C ASN A 116 -1.26 10.67 8.38
N ASN A 117 -0.44 9.69 8.74
CA ASN A 117 -0.56 8.87 9.95
C ASN A 117 0.58 9.12 10.95
N GLY A 118 1.09 10.38 11.01
CA GLY A 118 2.24 10.72 11.82
C GLY A 118 3.57 10.55 11.08
N ALA A 119 4.65 11.01 11.72
CA ALA A 119 5.99 10.98 11.13
C ALA A 119 6.56 9.56 11.10
N ILE A 120 7.08 9.17 9.96
CA ILE A 120 7.77 7.88 9.74
C ILE A 120 9.05 8.13 8.93
N SER A 121 10.13 7.39 9.17
CA SER A 121 11.34 7.54 8.39
C SER A 121 11.21 6.89 7.00
N LEU A 122 11.94 7.38 6.01
CA LEU A 122 11.94 6.80 4.66
C LEU A 122 12.42 5.34 4.65
N GLU A 123 13.30 4.97 5.58
CA GLU A 123 13.76 3.60 5.76
C GLU A 123 12.61 2.66 6.17
N HIS A 124 11.71 3.11 7.05
CA HIS A 124 10.53 2.33 7.43
C HIS A 124 9.49 2.30 6.30
N VAL A 125 9.29 3.41 5.59
CA VAL A 125 8.43 3.43 4.38
C VAL A 125 8.93 2.41 3.37
N MET A 126 10.25 2.41 3.10
CA MET A 126 10.88 1.43 2.21
C MET A 126 10.73 0.00 2.75
N GLY A 127 10.84 -0.22 4.05
CA GLY A 127 10.62 -1.52 4.69
C GLY A 127 9.21 -2.06 4.45
N ASN A 128 8.18 -1.21 4.52
CA ASN A 128 6.81 -1.59 4.19
C ASN A 128 6.67 -1.97 2.71
N ILE A 129 7.28 -1.19 1.79
CA ILE A 129 7.28 -1.49 0.35
C ILE A 129 8.01 -2.82 0.08
N GLN A 130 9.16 -3.05 0.71
CA GLN A 130 9.91 -4.31 0.63
C GLN A 130 9.04 -5.50 1.07
N SER A 131 8.35 -5.36 2.20
CA SER A 131 7.46 -6.40 2.72
C SER A 131 6.33 -6.74 1.74
N MET A 132 5.71 -5.74 1.11
CA MET A 132 4.68 -5.96 0.08
C MET A 132 5.26 -6.69 -1.15
N ILE A 133 6.45 -6.30 -1.61
CA ILE A 133 7.15 -6.97 -2.72
C ILE A 133 7.43 -8.44 -2.37
N GLU A 134 7.96 -8.70 -1.17
CA GLU A 134 8.34 -10.05 -0.73
C GLU A 134 7.12 -10.94 -0.54
N LEU A 135 6.03 -10.42 0.05
CA LEU A 135 4.76 -11.11 0.17
C LEU A 135 4.18 -11.48 -1.20
N ALA A 136 4.18 -10.55 -2.16
CA ALA A 136 3.73 -10.82 -3.52
C ALA A 136 4.58 -11.91 -4.19
N ARG A 137 5.91 -11.81 -4.10
CA ARG A 137 6.83 -12.78 -4.71
C ARG A 137 6.73 -14.18 -4.09
N LEU A 138 6.53 -14.27 -2.77
CA LEU A 138 6.28 -15.53 -2.08
C LEU A 138 5.01 -16.23 -2.61
N ASN A 139 4.01 -15.45 -3.01
CA ASN A 139 2.76 -15.92 -3.61
C ASN A 139 2.81 -16.00 -5.15
N LYS A 140 4.00 -15.94 -5.77
CA LYS A 140 4.24 -16.04 -7.22
C LYS A 140 3.63 -14.91 -8.05
N ILE A 141 3.23 -13.82 -7.42
CA ILE A 141 2.71 -12.61 -8.07
C ILE A 141 3.89 -11.78 -8.58
N LYS A 142 3.87 -11.35 -9.83
CA LYS A 142 4.85 -10.41 -10.37
C LYS A 142 4.58 -9.00 -9.81
N VAL A 143 5.63 -8.18 -9.69
CA VAL A 143 5.50 -6.88 -9.03
C VAL A 143 6.05 -5.76 -9.92
N ALA A 144 5.21 -4.78 -10.21
CA ALA A 144 5.61 -3.50 -10.79
C ALA A 144 5.58 -2.43 -9.69
N VAL A 145 6.76 -2.02 -9.19
CA VAL A 145 6.85 -0.97 -8.18
C VAL A 145 7.05 0.36 -8.89
N CYS A 146 6.11 1.28 -8.69
CA CYS A 146 6.16 2.59 -9.32
C CYS A 146 6.97 3.57 -8.48
N SER A 147 7.65 4.49 -9.15
CA SER A 147 8.15 5.69 -8.49
C SER A 147 6.99 6.46 -7.87
N VAL A 148 7.20 7.05 -6.69
CA VAL A 148 6.34 8.10 -6.16
C VAL A 148 6.33 9.25 -7.15
N LEU A 149 5.16 9.81 -7.45
CA LEU A 149 5.03 10.91 -8.40
C LEU A 149 5.75 12.16 -7.91
N PRO A 150 6.16 13.04 -8.84
CA PRO A 150 6.72 14.34 -8.46
C PRO A 150 5.76 15.12 -7.57
N CYS A 151 6.27 15.69 -6.49
CA CYS A 151 5.51 16.56 -5.61
C CYS A 151 6.46 17.53 -4.92
N ASP A 152 6.23 18.83 -5.04
CA ASP A 152 7.07 19.87 -4.45
C ASP A 152 6.39 20.57 -3.26
N ARG A 153 5.10 20.36 -3.06
CA ARG A 153 4.31 20.93 -1.97
C ARG A 153 3.07 20.10 -1.67
N PHE A 154 2.61 20.21 -0.42
CA PHE A 154 1.29 19.73 0.00
C PHE A 154 0.45 20.93 0.46
N ALA A 155 -0.75 21.12 -0.08
CA ALA A 155 -1.66 22.18 0.34
C ALA A 155 -2.13 22.02 1.80
N TRP A 156 -2.18 20.77 2.29
CA TRP A 156 -2.62 20.42 3.65
C TRP A 156 -1.46 20.28 4.66
N GLN A 157 -0.19 20.28 4.21
CA GLN A 157 0.98 20.07 5.06
C GLN A 157 2.16 20.92 4.59
N GLU A 158 2.02 22.23 4.70
CA GLU A 158 2.99 23.22 4.18
C GLU A 158 4.39 23.13 4.79
N LYS A 159 4.50 22.57 6.02
CA LYS A 159 5.79 22.42 6.72
C LYS A 159 6.69 21.35 6.10
N VAL A 160 6.13 20.41 5.38
CA VAL A 160 6.89 19.35 4.71
C VAL A 160 7.35 19.84 3.34
N LYS A 161 8.61 19.57 3.00
CA LYS A 161 9.18 19.81 1.68
C LYS A 161 9.34 18.47 0.97
N PRO A 162 8.35 18.03 0.17
CA PRO A 162 8.31 16.65 -0.33
C PRO A 162 9.35 16.34 -1.40
N ALA A 163 9.69 17.26 -2.31
CA ALA A 163 10.51 16.96 -3.47
C ALA A 163 11.85 16.24 -3.17
N PRO A 164 12.68 16.65 -2.21
CA PRO A 164 13.89 15.90 -1.86
C PRO A 164 13.60 14.51 -1.25
N LEU A 165 12.51 14.38 -0.49
CA LEU A 165 12.11 13.12 0.14
C LEU A 165 11.56 12.14 -0.89
N VAL A 166 10.77 12.63 -1.85
CA VAL A 166 10.27 11.83 -2.99
C VAL A 166 11.44 11.28 -3.79
N ARG A 167 12.41 12.14 -4.18
CA ARG A 167 13.60 11.68 -4.92
C ARG A 167 14.34 10.59 -4.14
N ARG A 168 14.62 10.83 -2.85
CA ARG A 168 15.35 9.86 -2.02
C ARG A 168 14.60 8.53 -1.91
N LEU A 169 13.29 8.56 -1.71
CA LEU A 169 12.50 7.32 -1.65
C LEU A 169 12.53 6.59 -3.01
N ASN A 170 12.40 7.31 -4.11
CA ASN A 170 12.49 6.72 -5.46
C ASN A 170 13.86 6.09 -5.73
N ASP A 171 14.94 6.72 -5.30
CA ASP A 171 16.30 6.15 -5.38
C ASP A 171 16.41 4.86 -4.57
N MET A 172 15.85 4.82 -3.37
CA MET A 172 15.82 3.62 -2.51
C MET A 172 15.02 2.48 -3.16
N ILE A 173 13.83 2.77 -3.70
CA ILE A 173 12.99 1.78 -4.41
C ILE A 173 13.73 1.21 -5.61
N LYS A 174 14.27 2.10 -6.47
CA LYS A 174 14.99 1.70 -7.67
C LYS A 174 16.21 0.83 -7.34
N ALA A 175 17.04 1.28 -6.40
CA ALA A 175 18.22 0.53 -5.98
C ALA A 175 17.86 -0.87 -5.43
N TYR A 176 16.79 -0.97 -4.66
CA TYR A 176 16.32 -2.27 -4.15
C TYR A 176 15.87 -3.21 -5.25
N VAL A 177 15.08 -2.72 -6.21
CA VAL A 177 14.61 -3.53 -7.35
C VAL A 177 15.78 -4.01 -8.20
N GLU A 178 16.72 -3.13 -8.51
CA GLU A 178 17.91 -3.46 -9.30
C GLU A 178 18.83 -4.49 -8.58
N ALA A 179 19.02 -4.33 -7.28
CA ALA A 179 19.85 -5.24 -6.47
C ALA A 179 19.28 -6.66 -6.39
N ARG A 180 17.96 -6.81 -6.43
CA ARG A 180 17.29 -8.13 -6.36
C ARG A 180 17.57 -9.03 -7.57
N ARG A 181 17.82 -8.46 -8.75
CA ARG A 181 17.98 -9.20 -10.02
C ARG A 181 16.85 -10.19 -10.30
N ASP A 182 15.65 -9.94 -9.78
CA ASP A 182 14.46 -10.76 -10.00
C ASP A 182 13.69 -10.21 -11.21
N LYS A 183 13.69 -10.95 -12.31
CA LYS A 183 12.97 -10.56 -13.55
C LYS A 183 11.46 -10.40 -13.38
N ASN A 184 10.90 -10.82 -12.25
CA ASN A 184 9.48 -10.67 -11.93
C ASN A 184 9.22 -9.48 -11.01
N VAL A 185 10.21 -8.64 -10.76
CA VAL A 185 10.09 -7.34 -10.05
C VAL A 185 10.69 -6.27 -10.92
N ILE A 186 9.91 -5.29 -11.31
CA ILE A 186 10.37 -4.16 -12.13
C ILE A 186 10.10 -2.83 -11.43
N TYR A 187 10.95 -1.85 -11.71
CA TYR A 187 10.71 -0.45 -11.35
C TYR A 187 10.05 0.26 -12.52
N VAL A 188 8.96 0.98 -12.24
CA VAL A 188 8.21 1.76 -13.23
C VAL A 188 8.41 3.24 -12.93
N ASP A 189 9.09 3.94 -13.82
CA ASP A 189 9.49 5.33 -13.63
C ASP A 189 8.46 6.33 -14.17
N TYR A 190 7.51 6.72 -13.34
CA TYR A 190 6.63 7.86 -13.62
C TYR A 190 7.32 9.20 -13.35
N TYR A 191 8.23 9.23 -12.33
CA TYR A 191 8.81 10.45 -11.84
C TYR A 191 9.57 11.20 -12.95
N THR A 192 10.46 10.53 -13.66
CA THR A 192 11.27 11.15 -14.71
C THR A 192 10.42 11.73 -15.85
N ALA A 193 9.30 11.06 -16.19
CA ALA A 193 8.42 11.50 -17.27
C ALA A 193 7.52 12.70 -16.90
N MET A 194 7.31 12.92 -15.58
CA MET A 194 6.28 13.86 -15.11
C MET A 194 6.84 15.02 -14.28
N ALA A 195 8.12 14.98 -13.86
CA ALA A 195 8.70 16.01 -13.00
C ALA A 195 9.02 17.30 -13.76
N ASN A 196 8.70 18.44 -13.13
CA ASN A 196 9.26 19.73 -13.51
C ASN A 196 10.66 19.94 -12.90
N GLU A 197 11.29 21.05 -13.18
CA GLU A 197 12.62 21.42 -12.69
C GLU A 197 12.73 21.47 -11.15
N ASN A 198 11.62 21.74 -10.45
CA ASN A 198 11.54 21.79 -8.99
C ASN A 198 11.25 20.42 -8.35
N GLY A 199 11.00 19.39 -9.16
CA GLY A 199 10.63 18.04 -8.70
C GLY A 199 9.16 17.91 -8.29
N GLY A 200 8.31 18.81 -8.77
CA GLY A 200 6.86 18.76 -8.62
C GLY A 200 6.15 18.37 -9.92
N LEU A 201 4.84 18.15 -9.86
CA LEU A 201 3.99 18.03 -11.04
C LEU A 201 3.79 19.41 -11.66
N PRO A 202 4.00 19.59 -12.98
CA PRO A 202 3.67 20.84 -13.65
C PRO A 202 2.17 21.07 -13.71
N ALA A 203 1.76 22.37 -13.81
CA ALA A 203 0.37 22.77 -13.72
C ALA A 203 -0.57 22.19 -14.81
N ASN A 204 -0.01 21.77 -15.94
CA ASN A 204 -0.77 21.08 -16.99
C ASN A 204 -1.01 19.58 -16.71
N LEU A 205 -0.37 19.02 -15.67
CA LEU A 205 -0.55 17.63 -15.26
C LEU A 205 -1.24 17.50 -13.91
N SER A 206 -1.32 18.57 -13.12
CA SER A 206 -1.94 18.57 -11.81
C SER A 206 -2.35 19.99 -11.38
N THR A 207 -3.58 20.15 -10.92
CA THR A 207 -4.08 21.44 -10.38
C THR A 207 -3.68 21.67 -8.93
N ASP A 208 -3.48 20.62 -8.13
CA ASP A 208 -3.11 20.71 -6.71
C ASP A 208 -1.62 20.44 -6.42
N GLY A 209 -0.87 19.99 -7.44
CA GLY A 209 0.56 19.66 -7.35
C GLY A 209 0.87 18.30 -6.77
N CYS A 210 -0.15 17.48 -6.49
CA CYS A 210 0.00 16.14 -5.91
C CYS A 210 -0.77 15.06 -6.70
N HIS A 211 -2.01 15.34 -7.06
CA HIS A 211 -2.87 14.40 -7.78
C HIS A 211 -2.87 14.69 -9.28
N PRO A 212 -2.62 13.71 -10.14
CA PRO A 212 -2.67 13.91 -11.58
C PRO A 212 -4.07 14.30 -12.06
N ASP A 213 -4.13 15.23 -13.00
CA ASP A 213 -5.29 15.47 -13.84
C ASP A 213 -5.31 14.48 -15.02
N PRO A 214 -6.37 14.41 -15.86
CA PRO A 214 -6.44 13.43 -16.95
C PRO A 214 -5.19 13.39 -17.82
N ALA A 215 -4.55 14.54 -18.09
CA ALA A 215 -3.29 14.58 -18.86
C ALA A 215 -2.13 13.86 -18.14
N GLY A 216 -2.05 13.97 -16.82
CA GLY A 216 -1.06 13.24 -16.02
C GLY A 216 -1.33 11.73 -16.01
N TYR A 217 -2.59 11.32 -15.84
CA TYR A 217 -2.98 9.91 -15.93
C TYR A 217 -2.74 9.31 -17.32
N GLN A 218 -2.87 10.11 -18.41
CA GLN A 218 -2.53 9.65 -19.76
C GLN A 218 -1.06 9.23 -19.88
N ILE A 219 -0.15 9.98 -19.26
CA ILE A 219 1.28 9.61 -19.20
C ILE A 219 1.45 8.32 -18.39
N MET A 220 0.82 8.25 -17.21
CA MET A 220 0.91 7.07 -16.34
C MET A 220 0.40 5.80 -17.03
N GLN A 221 -0.76 5.86 -17.69
CA GLN A 221 -1.30 4.69 -18.38
C GLN A 221 -0.44 4.25 -19.56
N THR A 222 0.17 5.16 -20.29
CA THR A 222 1.11 4.82 -21.37
C THR A 222 2.32 4.06 -20.82
N ILE A 223 2.92 4.56 -19.74
CA ILE A 223 4.10 3.96 -19.12
C ILE A 223 3.77 2.59 -18.52
N ILE A 224 2.66 2.49 -17.76
CA ILE A 224 2.31 1.22 -17.09
C ILE A 224 1.92 0.14 -18.09
N THR A 225 1.14 0.48 -19.11
CA THR A 225 0.74 -0.48 -20.15
C THR A 225 1.98 -1.02 -20.86
N GLN A 226 2.94 -0.16 -21.21
CA GLN A 226 4.19 -0.58 -21.80
C GLN A 226 5.01 -1.48 -20.86
N ALA A 227 5.10 -1.12 -19.58
CA ALA A 227 5.83 -1.90 -18.58
C ALA A 227 5.22 -3.28 -18.32
N LEU A 228 3.89 -3.39 -18.37
CA LEU A 228 3.16 -4.64 -18.11
C LEU A 228 3.04 -5.54 -19.35
N HIS A 229 3.23 -5.01 -20.56
CA HIS A 229 3.04 -5.75 -21.82
C HIS A 229 3.73 -7.13 -21.87
N PRO A 230 4.95 -7.34 -21.33
CA PRO A 230 5.58 -8.67 -21.29
C PRO A 230 4.88 -9.67 -20.36
N TRP A 231 4.02 -9.21 -19.45
CA TRP A 231 3.41 -10.00 -18.40
C TRP A 231 1.91 -10.23 -18.57
N VAL A 232 1.24 -9.29 -19.24
CA VAL A 232 -0.21 -9.29 -19.47
C VAL A 232 -0.46 -8.96 -20.94
N LYS A 233 -1.19 -9.84 -21.61
CA LYS A 233 -1.57 -9.67 -23.03
C LYS A 233 -3.00 -9.18 -23.12
#